data_a72a0ac9044d7982961a7f85a0fc57ce
#
_entry.id   a72a0ac9044d7982961a7f85a0fc57ce
#
_cell.length_a   1.000
_cell.length_b   1.000
_cell.length_c   1.000
_cell.angle_alpha   90.00
_cell.angle_beta   90.00
_cell.angle_gamma   90.00
#
_symmetry.space_group_name_H-M   'P 1'
#
loop_
_entity.id
_entity.type
_entity.pdbx_description
1 polymer ?
#
loop_
_entity_poly.entity_id
_entity_poly.type
_entity_poly.pdbx_seq_one_letter_code
_entity_poly.pdbx_strand_id
1 'polypeptide(L)'
;MTLTSANPVDNTPHAQNGDAKAFAEIGATVYVGGSFTSVKAAGAASWTTRNYLFAYDRATGALKTAFNPQLDGAVHALAVSPDGKLIVGGAFGMVNGVDRKNLVQLDPNTGATIAAWVGRSDGGLVRRTIVSGDKLYLAGAFSWVNGTAHSLLARLDVRTGAIDPTFQIDASVARTSQQLVWGLDVTPDGNTLVAVGNFTKVNGLDRNQVVLVEGLKGTPKVANWNTQRYVAPCTIRGFPFYARDVDFSDDGSYFVIAADGGRSAGAYCDTIARFETATRGAAIDGTWVNDTGHDSVTSIEAADNVVYVGGHFRWLNNANGNDSAGAGAINRYGLGALDPINGMPLVWNPTRSGAPSGTTAWGPIVWELWRGSGGIYAGFDSDGLGNEYHGRMGLFPLAGGRTIPATNAPTAASGYLYMGAGNGQTTKVPFNGSTIGTPVPSSQPNLTAAGATFSIGDKLYWSKTDAAAPQGSSLQVSMFTGGSVGVPWVSSGFNDWYKPSTMSGAFYLDGRMYYTRAGANKLFYRYLEPDGSIIGCTEFTLPTTNLDWANVRGLAWVNGKLVYGNTDGALRTVPFDGTEVDGAGAIQITSARRPVGSSTRSVAYLSPRVTTPQWTSPTLFFATS
;
A
#
# COMPACT_ATOMS: atom_id res chain seq x y z
N MET A 1 7.22 4.60 6.17
CA MET A 1 5.97 4.18 5.53
C MET A 1 4.83 5.03 6.07
N THR A 2 4.10 5.73 5.20
CA THR A 2 2.98 6.60 5.62
C THR A 2 1.75 6.23 4.80
N LEU A 3 0.75 5.63 5.45
CA LEU A 3 -0.55 5.39 4.81
C LEU A 3 -1.36 6.68 4.79
N THR A 4 -2.00 6.96 3.66
CA THR A 4 -3.05 7.98 3.57
C THR A 4 -4.27 7.56 4.39
N SER A 5 -5.18 8.49 4.67
CA SER A 5 -6.49 8.15 5.22
C SER A 5 -7.24 7.21 4.26
N ALA A 6 -7.93 6.22 4.78
CA ALA A 6 -8.85 5.41 3.98
C ALA A 6 -10.19 6.12 3.74
N ASN A 7 -10.45 7.22 4.44
CA ASN A 7 -11.60 8.09 4.21
C ASN A 7 -11.19 9.22 3.25
N PRO A 8 -11.78 9.31 2.04
CA PRO A 8 -11.47 10.37 1.09
C PRO A 8 -11.96 11.72 1.60
N VAL A 9 -11.45 12.81 1.02
CA VAL A 9 -11.94 14.15 1.35
C VAL A 9 -13.27 14.42 0.63
N ASP A 10 -14.21 15.10 1.30
CA ASP A 10 -15.56 15.36 0.79
C ASP A 10 -15.62 16.45 -0.30
N ASN A 11 -14.54 17.21 -0.48
CA ASN A 11 -14.54 18.39 -1.35
C ASN A 11 -14.00 18.13 -2.77
N THR A 12 -13.67 16.88 -3.14
CA THR A 12 -13.31 16.60 -4.54
C THR A 12 -14.49 16.83 -5.46
N PRO A 13 -14.29 17.52 -6.62
CA PRO A 13 -15.33 17.62 -7.63
C PRO A 13 -15.75 16.25 -8.17
N HIS A 14 -16.92 16.21 -8.78
CA HIS A 14 -17.45 15.03 -9.44
C HIS A 14 -17.41 15.17 -10.94
N ALA A 15 -17.09 14.09 -11.64
CA ALA A 15 -17.22 13.95 -13.09
C ALA A 15 -18.31 12.96 -13.45
N GLN A 16 -18.89 13.07 -14.67
CA GLN A 16 -19.85 12.11 -15.22
C GLN A 16 -19.74 11.99 -16.75
N ASN A 17 -20.41 10.98 -17.30
CA ASN A 17 -20.41 10.63 -18.73
C ASN A 17 -19.01 10.19 -19.21
N GLY A 18 -18.23 9.57 -18.33
CA GLY A 18 -16.88 9.10 -18.57
C GLY A 18 -16.03 9.16 -17.29
N ASP A 19 -14.81 8.74 -17.36
CA ASP A 19 -13.93 8.46 -16.23
C ASP A 19 -12.84 9.51 -16.06
N ALA A 20 -12.34 9.71 -14.83
CA ALA A 20 -11.07 10.38 -14.57
C ALA A 20 -9.91 9.39 -14.81
N LYS A 21 -8.87 9.84 -15.53
CA LYS A 21 -7.76 8.97 -15.99
C LYS A 21 -6.37 9.57 -15.84
N ALA A 22 -6.26 10.82 -15.44
CA ALA A 22 -4.99 11.49 -15.26
C ALA A 22 -5.13 12.66 -14.29
N PHE A 23 -4.08 12.89 -13.49
CA PHE A 23 -4.01 13.99 -12.54
C PHE A 23 -2.68 14.73 -12.68
N ALA A 24 -2.68 16.04 -12.37
CA ALA A 24 -1.49 16.84 -12.19
C ALA A 24 -1.77 18.00 -11.22
N GLU A 25 -0.75 18.51 -10.56
CA GLU A 25 -0.85 19.67 -9.66
C GLU A 25 0.11 20.80 -10.07
N ILE A 26 -0.37 22.05 -10.06
CA ILE A 26 0.46 23.25 -10.11
C ILE A 26 0.06 24.15 -8.94
N GLY A 27 0.90 24.21 -7.93
CA GLY A 27 0.57 24.91 -6.69
C GLY A 27 -0.63 24.28 -5.97
N ALA A 28 -1.66 25.08 -5.73
CA ALA A 28 -2.92 24.60 -5.11
C ALA A 28 -3.96 24.15 -6.15
N THR A 29 -3.65 24.16 -7.43
CA THR A 29 -4.58 23.76 -8.50
C THR A 29 -4.32 22.33 -8.93
N VAL A 30 -5.38 21.53 -8.92
CA VAL A 30 -5.40 20.16 -9.44
C VAL A 30 -6.05 20.17 -10.81
N TYR A 31 -5.40 19.52 -11.78
CA TYR A 31 -5.89 19.27 -13.13
C TYR A 31 -6.31 17.83 -13.25
N VAL A 32 -7.46 17.60 -13.87
CA VAL A 32 -8.03 16.25 -14.05
C VAL A 32 -8.36 16.03 -15.51
N GLY A 33 -7.74 15.01 -16.08
CA GLY A 33 -7.99 14.55 -17.44
C GLY A 33 -8.80 13.25 -17.46
N GLY A 34 -9.54 13.00 -18.53
CA GLY A 34 -10.32 11.77 -18.65
C GLY A 34 -11.17 11.69 -19.91
N SER A 35 -12.21 10.86 -19.85
CA SER A 35 -13.22 10.71 -20.92
C SER A 35 -14.54 11.40 -20.59
N PHE A 36 -14.68 12.01 -19.43
CA PHE A 36 -15.88 12.73 -18.97
C PHE A 36 -16.22 13.95 -19.85
N THR A 37 -17.50 14.36 -19.82
CA THR A 37 -17.98 15.57 -20.54
C THR A 37 -18.67 16.57 -19.62
N SER A 38 -18.85 16.24 -18.35
CA SER A 38 -19.54 17.09 -17.39
C SER A 38 -18.94 16.95 -16.01
N VAL A 39 -18.84 18.06 -15.28
CA VAL A 39 -18.27 18.13 -13.93
C VAL A 39 -19.11 19.02 -13.02
N LYS A 40 -19.04 18.81 -11.70
CA LYS A 40 -19.56 19.74 -10.69
C LYS A 40 -18.65 19.77 -9.46
N ALA A 41 -18.58 20.92 -8.81
CA ALA A 41 -17.96 20.99 -7.49
C ALA A 41 -18.73 20.14 -6.47
N ALA A 42 -18.07 19.64 -5.44
CA ALA A 42 -18.74 18.93 -4.35
C ALA A 42 -19.83 19.82 -3.73
N GLY A 43 -20.98 19.23 -3.44
CA GLY A 43 -22.14 19.95 -2.92
C GLY A 43 -22.88 20.86 -3.91
N ALA A 44 -22.37 21.07 -5.13
CA ALA A 44 -23.08 21.86 -6.13
C ALA A 44 -24.32 21.12 -6.66
N ALA A 45 -25.42 21.87 -6.92
CA ALA A 45 -26.64 21.31 -7.45
C ALA A 45 -26.56 21.01 -8.95
N SER A 46 -25.84 21.83 -9.72
CA SER A 46 -25.81 21.77 -11.18
C SER A 46 -24.48 21.29 -11.75
N TRP A 47 -24.56 20.58 -12.85
CA TRP A 47 -23.43 20.15 -13.66
C TRP A 47 -23.00 21.24 -14.64
N THR A 48 -21.70 21.30 -14.92
CA THR A 48 -21.09 22.21 -15.89
C THR A 48 -20.40 21.39 -16.97
N THR A 49 -20.60 21.73 -18.23
CA THR A 49 -19.90 21.08 -19.34
C THR A 49 -18.40 21.35 -19.26
N ARG A 50 -17.61 20.29 -19.23
CA ARG A 50 -16.14 20.27 -19.28
C ARG A 50 -15.72 19.01 -20.01
N ASN A 51 -15.28 19.18 -21.26
CA ASN A 51 -14.91 18.04 -22.08
C ASN A 51 -13.47 17.64 -21.81
N TYR A 52 -13.29 16.47 -21.21
CA TYR A 52 -12.04 15.73 -21.09
C TYR A 52 -10.97 16.33 -20.17
N LEU A 53 -11.09 17.61 -19.78
CA LEU A 53 -10.09 18.28 -18.94
C LEU A 53 -10.72 19.43 -18.14
N PHE A 54 -10.47 19.48 -16.84
CA PHE A 54 -10.83 20.59 -15.97
C PHE A 54 -9.77 20.80 -14.87
N ALA A 55 -9.92 21.93 -14.16
CA ALA A 55 -9.08 22.23 -13.00
C ALA A 55 -9.93 22.70 -11.83
N TYR A 56 -9.43 22.45 -10.61
CA TYR A 56 -10.07 22.90 -9.38
C TYR A 56 -9.06 23.28 -8.30
N ASP A 57 -9.51 24.03 -7.33
CA ASP A 57 -8.72 24.37 -6.15
C ASP A 57 -8.73 23.21 -5.15
N ARG A 58 -7.55 22.68 -4.80
CA ARG A 58 -7.44 21.48 -3.93
C ARG A 58 -8.07 21.68 -2.55
N ALA A 59 -7.89 22.87 -1.95
CA ALA A 59 -8.36 23.12 -0.58
C ALA A 59 -9.88 23.27 -0.49
N THR A 60 -10.50 23.86 -1.53
CA THR A 60 -11.92 24.21 -1.51
C THR A 60 -12.79 23.34 -2.41
N GLY A 61 -12.20 22.59 -3.35
CA GLY A 61 -12.94 21.85 -4.39
C GLY A 61 -13.58 22.74 -5.46
N ALA A 62 -13.37 24.06 -5.42
CA ALA A 62 -13.97 24.98 -6.35
C ALA A 62 -13.39 24.86 -7.76
N LEU A 63 -14.24 24.74 -8.77
CA LEU A 63 -13.82 24.67 -10.17
C LEU A 63 -13.12 25.96 -10.61
N LYS A 64 -12.00 25.85 -11.32
CA LYS A 64 -11.30 26.99 -11.96
C LYS A 64 -12.01 27.32 -13.27
N THR A 65 -12.95 28.23 -13.23
CA THR A 65 -13.83 28.54 -14.37
C THR A 65 -13.09 29.15 -15.57
N ALA A 66 -12.02 29.89 -15.34
CA ALA A 66 -11.17 30.46 -16.38
C ALA A 66 -10.39 29.40 -17.17
N PHE A 67 -10.08 28.25 -16.54
CA PHE A 67 -9.42 27.14 -17.20
C PHE A 67 -10.48 26.27 -17.89
N ASN A 68 -10.64 26.45 -19.20
CA ASN A 68 -11.66 25.73 -19.96
C ASN A 68 -11.19 25.44 -21.41
N PRO A 69 -10.12 24.66 -21.58
CA PRO A 69 -9.68 24.25 -22.91
C PRO A 69 -10.75 23.39 -23.60
N GLN A 70 -10.89 23.57 -24.91
CA GLN A 70 -11.86 22.82 -25.72
C GLN A 70 -11.12 21.70 -26.46
N LEU A 71 -11.21 20.47 -25.95
CA LEU A 71 -10.69 19.27 -26.58
C LEU A 71 -11.81 18.50 -27.27
N ASP A 72 -11.48 17.77 -28.36
CA ASP A 72 -12.40 16.90 -29.11
C ASP A 72 -12.26 15.42 -28.77
N GLY A 73 -11.35 15.05 -27.84
CA GLY A 73 -11.12 13.67 -27.44
C GLY A 73 -10.51 13.51 -26.05
N ALA A 74 -10.50 12.26 -25.56
CA ALA A 74 -10.13 11.93 -24.20
C ALA A 74 -8.66 12.25 -23.85
N VAL A 75 -8.47 12.73 -22.63
CA VAL A 75 -7.16 12.94 -22.00
C VAL A 75 -6.77 11.70 -21.20
N HIS A 76 -5.57 11.19 -21.44
CA HIS A 76 -5.03 10.01 -20.79
C HIS A 76 -3.79 10.28 -19.93
N ALA A 77 -3.13 11.41 -20.15
CA ALA A 77 -1.90 11.75 -19.46
C ALA A 77 -1.81 13.25 -19.21
N LEU A 78 -1.31 13.61 -18.04
CA LEU A 78 -1.00 14.97 -17.64
C LEU A 78 0.41 15.00 -17.06
N ALA A 79 1.15 16.06 -17.38
CA ALA A 79 2.45 16.34 -16.76
C ALA A 79 2.66 17.86 -16.63
N VAL A 80 3.58 18.27 -15.76
CA VAL A 80 3.91 19.67 -15.54
C VAL A 80 5.35 19.91 -15.98
N SER A 81 5.55 20.89 -16.87
CA SER A 81 6.89 21.31 -17.27
C SER A 81 7.58 22.11 -16.18
N PRO A 82 8.92 22.15 -16.14
CA PRO A 82 9.67 22.91 -15.11
C PRO A 82 9.34 24.41 -15.07
N ASP A 83 8.83 24.99 -16.14
CA ASP A 83 8.35 26.37 -16.21
C ASP A 83 6.86 26.52 -15.87
N GLY A 84 6.25 25.47 -15.30
CA GLY A 84 4.88 25.49 -14.78
C GLY A 84 3.79 25.48 -15.84
N LYS A 85 4.03 24.93 -17.02
CA LYS A 85 3.01 24.72 -18.05
C LYS A 85 2.42 23.32 -17.94
N LEU A 86 1.16 23.16 -18.34
CA LEU A 86 0.48 21.87 -18.34
C LEU A 86 0.69 21.16 -19.68
N ILE A 87 1.24 19.97 -19.65
CA ILE A 87 1.38 19.08 -20.81
C ILE A 87 0.22 18.08 -20.76
N VAL A 88 -0.47 17.91 -21.87
CA VAL A 88 -1.67 17.08 -22.00
C VAL A 88 -1.44 16.07 -23.12
N GLY A 89 -1.56 14.79 -22.77
CA GLY A 89 -1.52 13.66 -23.72
C GLY A 89 -2.87 12.94 -23.77
N GLY A 90 -3.23 12.41 -24.94
CA GLY A 90 -4.52 11.74 -25.06
C GLY A 90 -4.85 11.19 -26.44
N ALA A 91 -6.14 11.11 -26.73
CA ALA A 91 -6.71 10.64 -28.00
C ALA A 91 -7.57 11.75 -28.61
N PHE A 92 -6.99 12.92 -28.83
CA PHE A 92 -7.67 14.09 -29.40
C PHE A 92 -6.97 14.58 -30.67
N GLY A 93 -7.70 15.25 -31.56
CA GLY A 93 -7.17 15.87 -32.77
C GLY A 93 -7.02 17.37 -32.62
N MET A 94 -7.98 18.02 -32.00
CA MET A 94 -8.11 19.46 -31.90
C MET A 94 -8.11 19.93 -30.45
N VAL A 95 -7.46 21.06 -30.19
CA VAL A 95 -7.53 21.78 -28.91
C VAL A 95 -7.75 23.27 -29.19
N ASN A 96 -8.83 23.86 -28.66
CA ASN A 96 -9.22 25.25 -28.88
C ASN A 96 -9.33 25.61 -30.38
N GLY A 97 -9.81 24.66 -31.20
CA GLY A 97 -9.91 24.86 -32.64
C GLY A 97 -8.60 24.76 -33.43
N VAL A 98 -7.51 24.40 -32.77
CA VAL A 98 -6.17 24.25 -33.39
C VAL A 98 -5.82 22.76 -33.49
N ASP A 99 -5.26 22.33 -34.62
CA ASP A 99 -4.74 20.96 -34.79
C ASP A 99 -3.59 20.70 -33.80
N ARG A 100 -3.82 19.81 -32.85
CA ARG A 100 -2.91 19.41 -31.79
C ARG A 100 -3.08 17.90 -31.49
N LYS A 101 -2.68 17.08 -32.44
CA LYS A 101 -2.89 15.62 -32.35
C LYS A 101 -2.21 15.02 -31.15
N ASN A 102 -3.01 14.51 -30.25
CA ASN A 102 -2.68 13.66 -29.10
C ASN A 102 -1.71 14.27 -28.07
N LEU A 103 -1.16 15.44 -28.31
CA LEU A 103 -0.18 16.07 -27.42
C LEU A 103 -0.18 17.59 -27.55
N VAL A 104 -0.26 18.31 -26.41
CA VAL A 104 -0.28 19.77 -26.38
C VAL A 104 0.30 20.30 -25.07
N GLN A 105 0.85 21.52 -25.10
CA GLN A 105 1.18 22.28 -23.90
C GLN A 105 0.18 23.46 -23.77
N LEU A 106 -0.34 23.64 -22.54
CA LEU A 106 -1.36 24.64 -22.21
C LEU A 106 -0.88 25.63 -21.16
N ASP A 107 -1.38 26.84 -21.22
CA ASP A 107 -1.31 27.79 -20.11
C ASP A 107 -2.17 27.29 -18.94
N PRO A 108 -1.65 27.15 -17.74
CA PRO A 108 -2.35 26.51 -16.62
C PRO A 108 -3.50 27.35 -16.05
N ASN A 109 -3.54 28.65 -16.32
CA ASN A 109 -4.60 29.51 -15.79
C ASN A 109 -5.80 29.61 -16.73
N THR A 110 -5.57 29.58 -18.03
CA THR A 110 -6.59 29.83 -19.04
C THR A 110 -6.94 28.61 -19.89
N GLY A 111 -6.05 27.63 -20.00
CA GLY A 111 -6.17 26.52 -20.92
C GLY A 111 -5.84 26.88 -22.38
N ALA A 112 -5.27 28.06 -22.63
CA ALA A 112 -4.83 28.44 -23.96
C ALA A 112 -3.65 27.58 -24.43
N THR A 113 -3.61 27.24 -25.72
CA THR A 113 -2.50 26.47 -26.31
C THR A 113 -1.23 27.33 -26.39
N ILE A 114 -0.09 26.76 -26.04
CA ILE A 114 1.22 27.40 -26.20
C ILE A 114 1.69 27.17 -27.64
N ALA A 115 1.57 28.19 -28.50
CA ALA A 115 1.82 28.06 -29.92
C ALA A 115 3.28 27.70 -30.27
N ALA A 116 4.23 28.16 -29.48
CA ALA A 116 5.66 27.90 -29.68
C ALA A 116 6.07 26.46 -29.34
N TRP A 117 5.24 25.73 -28.59
CA TRP A 117 5.50 24.32 -28.24
C TRP A 117 5.08 23.41 -29.38
N VAL A 118 6.02 22.63 -29.91
CA VAL A 118 5.84 21.90 -31.19
C VAL A 118 5.47 20.44 -31.06
N GLY A 119 5.38 19.90 -29.82
CA GLY A 119 5.11 18.49 -29.60
C GLY A 119 3.76 18.03 -30.18
N ARG A 120 3.78 16.94 -30.93
CA ARG A 120 2.59 16.23 -31.44
C ARG A 120 2.92 14.76 -31.68
N SER A 121 1.93 13.89 -31.63
CA SER A 121 2.08 12.49 -32.04
C SER A 121 1.05 12.11 -33.09
N ASP A 122 1.44 11.21 -33.98
CA ASP A 122 0.60 10.69 -35.06
C ASP A 122 0.57 9.15 -35.06
N GLY A 123 -0.49 8.59 -35.60
CA GLY A 123 -0.67 7.13 -35.70
C GLY A 123 -1.25 6.46 -34.46
N GLY A 124 -1.59 7.25 -33.42
CA GLY A 124 -2.20 6.73 -32.21
C GLY A 124 -2.08 7.66 -31.01
N LEU A 125 -2.77 7.30 -29.93
CA LEU A 125 -2.87 8.10 -28.70
C LEU A 125 -1.56 8.15 -27.91
N VAL A 126 -1.42 9.19 -27.08
CA VAL A 126 -0.45 9.26 -25.96
C VAL A 126 -1.15 8.79 -24.69
N ARG A 127 -0.63 7.73 -24.10
CA ARG A 127 -1.21 7.07 -22.91
C ARG A 127 -0.58 7.54 -21.60
N ARG A 128 0.73 7.77 -21.59
CA ARG A 128 1.50 8.23 -20.42
C ARG A 128 2.49 9.33 -20.80
N THR A 129 2.71 10.25 -19.88
CA THR A 129 3.73 11.29 -19.99
C THR A 129 4.45 11.45 -18.65
N ILE A 130 5.78 11.43 -18.67
CA ILE A 130 6.61 11.67 -17.49
C ILE A 130 7.60 12.78 -17.79
N VAL A 131 7.69 13.76 -16.91
CA VAL A 131 8.73 14.81 -16.94
C VAL A 131 9.83 14.44 -15.96
N SER A 132 11.06 14.35 -16.45
CA SER A 132 12.25 14.18 -15.63
C SER A 132 13.34 15.16 -16.08
N GLY A 133 13.65 16.13 -15.22
CA GLY A 133 14.54 17.24 -15.57
C GLY A 133 14.02 18.07 -16.74
N ASP A 134 14.81 18.19 -17.81
CA ASP A 134 14.47 18.89 -19.06
C ASP A 134 13.84 17.97 -20.13
N LYS A 135 13.52 16.74 -19.78
CA LYS A 135 13.00 15.74 -20.70
C LYS A 135 11.53 15.41 -20.42
N LEU A 136 10.78 15.21 -21.50
CA LEU A 136 9.44 14.67 -21.51
C LEU A 136 9.46 13.29 -22.17
N TYR A 137 9.15 12.27 -21.42
CA TYR A 137 9.00 10.89 -21.93
C TYR A 137 7.54 10.65 -22.29
N LEU A 138 7.32 10.00 -23.43
CA LEU A 138 6.01 9.65 -23.97
C LEU A 138 5.90 8.14 -24.13
N ALA A 139 4.73 7.62 -23.80
CA ALA A 139 4.34 6.25 -24.10
C ALA A 139 2.91 6.21 -24.64
N GLY A 140 2.64 5.30 -25.56
CA GLY A 140 1.30 5.20 -26.15
C GLY A 140 1.20 4.21 -27.30
N ALA A 141 0.29 4.52 -28.24
CA ALA A 141 0.04 3.73 -29.43
C ALA A 141 0.54 4.41 -30.73
N PHE A 142 1.27 5.48 -30.61
CA PHE A 142 1.76 6.29 -31.74
C PHE A 142 2.86 5.59 -32.54
N SER A 143 3.01 5.99 -33.81
CA SER A 143 4.10 5.54 -34.69
C SER A 143 5.04 6.68 -35.09
N TRP A 144 4.63 7.92 -34.85
CA TRP A 144 5.38 9.12 -35.24
C TRP A 144 5.28 10.20 -34.16
N VAL A 145 6.37 10.91 -33.96
CA VAL A 145 6.40 12.10 -33.10
C VAL A 145 7.10 13.23 -33.86
N ASN A 146 6.45 14.37 -34.00
CA ASN A 146 6.95 15.53 -34.76
C ASN A 146 7.40 15.18 -36.20
N GLY A 147 6.73 14.23 -36.86
CA GLY A 147 7.09 13.77 -38.20
C GLY A 147 8.29 12.80 -38.26
N THR A 148 8.86 12.43 -37.12
CA THR A 148 9.93 11.43 -37.02
C THR A 148 9.32 10.10 -36.58
N ALA A 149 9.75 8.99 -37.17
CA ALA A 149 9.30 7.67 -36.79
C ALA A 149 9.78 7.31 -35.38
N HIS A 150 8.85 7.03 -34.49
CA HIS A 150 9.06 6.54 -33.15
C HIS A 150 7.91 5.61 -32.77
N SER A 151 8.21 4.37 -32.49
CA SER A 151 7.19 3.38 -32.19
C SER A 151 7.00 3.23 -30.68
N LEU A 152 5.84 3.67 -30.20
CA LEU A 152 5.29 3.47 -28.86
C LEU A 152 6.00 4.25 -27.72
N LEU A 153 7.28 4.60 -27.88
CA LEU A 153 8.10 5.33 -26.90
C LEU A 153 8.82 6.48 -27.58
N ALA A 154 8.89 7.64 -26.93
CA ALA A 154 9.64 8.79 -27.42
C ALA A 154 10.13 9.68 -26.26
N ARG A 155 11.14 10.50 -26.53
CA ARG A 155 11.62 11.54 -25.60
C ARG A 155 11.70 12.88 -26.31
N LEU A 156 11.20 13.92 -25.65
CA LEU A 156 11.23 15.29 -26.17
C LEU A 156 11.95 16.22 -25.19
N ASP A 157 12.42 17.33 -25.68
CA ASP A 157 12.72 18.49 -24.86
C ASP A 157 11.41 19.04 -24.27
N VAL A 158 11.32 19.14 -22.97
CA VAL A 158 10.07 19.46 -22.28
C VAL A 158 9.61 20.91 -22.53
N ARG A 159 10.55 21.84 -22.76
CA ARG A 159 10.26 23.27 -22.92
C ARG A 159 9.80 23.62 -24.32
N THR A 160 10.33 22.93 -25.32
CA THR A 160 10.05 23.22 -26.73
C THR A 160 9.12 22.21 -27.38
N GLY A 161 9.03 21.00 -26.84
CA GLY A 161 8.35 19.87 -27.47
C GLY A 161 9.12 19.24 -28.63
N ALA A 162 10.37 19.67 -28.87
CA ALA A 162 11.20 19.11 -29.93
C ALA A 162 11.63 17.68 -29.60
N ILE A 163 11.70 16.82 -30.64
CA ILE A 163 12.17 15.44 -30.47
C ILE A 163 13.62 15.40 -30.01
N ASP A 164 13.93 14.54 -29.07
CA ASP A 164 15.32 14.25 -28.67
C ASP A 164 15.88 13.12 -29.54
N PRO A 165 16.78 13.40 -30.47
CA PRO A 165 17.29 12.40 -31.41
C PRO A 165 18.20 11.37 -30.77
N THR A 166 18.61 11.57 -29.52
CA THR A 166 19.49 10.61 -28.82
C THR A 166 18.69 9.46 -28.19
N PHE A 167 17.36 9.58 -28.08
CA PHE A 167 16.50 8.54 -27.57
C PHE A 167 15.99 7.66 -28.71
N GLN A 168 16.70 6.58 -29.00
CA GLN A 168 16.39 5.63 -30.07
C GLN A 168 15.93 4.28 -29.46
N ILE A 169 14.76 4.32 -28.83
CA ILE A 169 14.16 3.15 -28.16
C ILE A 169 12.77 2.93 -28.78
N ASP A 170 12.69 1.89 -29.61
CA ASP A 170 11.48 1.54 -30.34
C ASP A 170 10.97 0.16 -29.92
N ALA A 171 9.70 0.10 -29.52
CA ALA A 171 9.02 -1.14 -29.20
C ALA A 171 8.24 -1.68 -30.42
N SER A 172 8.15 -2.99 -30.52
CA SER A 172 7.43 -3.67 -31.61
C SER A 172 6.63 -4.87 -31.11
N VAL A 173 5.61 -5.23 -31.87
CA VAL A 173 4.67 -6.29 -31.52
C VAL A 173 4.71 -7.42 -32.54
N ALA A 174 4.72 -8.67 -32.04
CA ALA A 174 4.65 -9.87 -32.85
C ALA A 174 3.36 -10.69 -32.69
N ARG A 175 2.50 -10.40 -31.70
CA ARG A 175 1.34 -11.26 -31.36
C ARG A 175 -0.01 -10.74 -31.82
N THR A 176 -0.18 -9.41 -31.85
CA THR A 176 -1.44 -8.77 -32.26
C THR A 176 -1.17 -7.47 -33.02
N SER A 177 -2.19 -6.94 -33.71
CA SER A 177 -2.12 -5.61 -34.33
C SER A 177 -2.27 -4.46 -33.34
N GLN A 178 -2.60 -4.74 -32.07
CA GLN A 178 -2.89 -3.72 -31.07
C GLN A 178 -1.60 -3.35 -30.32
N GLN A 179 -0.97 -2.27 -30.76
CA GLN A 179 0.28 -1.76 -30.23
C GLN A 179 -0.03 -0.66 -29.21
N LEU A 180 0.42 -0.81 -27.96
CA LEU A 180 0.22 0.19 -26.91
C LEU A 180 1.21 -0.05 -25.77
N VAL A 181 1.94 0.97 -25.37
CA VAL A 181 2.59 1.02 -24.05
C VAL A 181 1.58 1.61 -23.07
N TRP A 182 1.26 0.84 -22.03
CA TRP A 182 0.25 1.17 -21.03
C TRP A 182 0.80 2.02 -19.90
N GLY A 183 1.94 1.63 -19.35
CA GLY A 183 2.60 2.25 -18.21
C GLY A 183 4.04 2.63 -18.54
N LEU A 184 4.51 3.69 -17.95
CA LEU A 184 5.86 4.22 -18.08
C LEU A 184 6.21 4.97 -16.81
N ASP A 185 7.43 4.76 -16.31
CA ASP A 185 7.97 5.59 -15.25
C ASP A 185 9.50 5.74 -15.37
N VAL A 186 10.05 6.75 -14.66
CA VAL A 186 11.47 7.10 -14.66
C VAL A 186 11.95 7.25 -13.22
N THR A 187 13.08 6.61 -12.90
CA THR A 187 13.69 6.72 -11.56
C THR A 187 13.87 8.16 -11.12
N PRO A 188 13.77 8.48 -9.82
CA PRO A 188 13.94 9.83 -9.28
C PRO A 188 15.27 10.48 -9.63
N ASP A 189 16.33 9.68 -9.81
CA ASP A 189 17.63 10.15 -10.31
C ASP A 189 17.62 10.49 -11.82
N GLY A 190 16.54 10.15 -12.54
CA GLY A 190 16.38 10.44 -13.98
C GLY A 190 17.25 9.58 -14.90
N ASN A 191 17.79 8.43 -14.44
CA ASN A 191 18.75 7.66 -15.23
C ASN A 191 18.22 6.32 -15.76
N THR A 192 17.11 5.81 -15.23
CA THR A 192 16.50 4.56 -15.65
C THR A 192 15.01 4.75 -15.95
N LEU A 193 14.51 4.16 -17.02
CA LEU A 193 13.10 4.13 -17.38
C LEU A 193 12.63 2.68 -17.37
N VAL A 194 11.41 2.47 -16.89
CA VAL A 194 10.67 1.23 -17.08
C VAL A 194 9.43 1.50 -17.93
N ALA A 195 9.10 0.58 -18.83
CA ALA A 195 7.85 0.65 -19.59
C ALA A 195 7.21 -0.73 -19.71
N VAL A 196 5.87 -0.76 -19.63
CA VAL A 196 5.06 -1.97 -19.78
C VAL A 196 3.98 -1.81 -20.84
N GLY A 197 3.67 -2.89 -21.55
CA GLY A 197 2.65 -2.79 -22.59
C GLY A 197 2.59 -3.97 -23.56
N ASN A 198 1.87 -3.73 -24.65
CA ASN A 198 1.62 -4.71 -25.71
C ASN A 198 2.78 -4.76 -26.71
N PHE A 199 3.92 -5.26 -26.31
CA PHE A 199 5.08 -5.45 -27.17
C PHE A 199 5.82 -6.75 -26.83
N THR A 200 6.60 -7.28 -27.76
CA THR A 200 7.43 -8.46 -27.54
C THR A 200 8.92 -8.20 -27.78
N LYS A 201 9.24 -7.11 -28.46
CA LYS A 201 10.62 -6.70 -28.74
C LYS A 201 10.82 -5.21 -28.51
N VAL A 202 12.03 -4.85 -28.09
CA VAL A 202 12.49 -3.45 -28.03
C VAL A 202 13.89 -3.41 -28.66
N ASN A 203 14.07 -2.55 -29.67
CA ASN A 203 15.30 -2.47 -30.48
C ASN A 203 15.79 -3.86 -30.99
N GLY A 204 14.85 -4.71 -31.39
CA GLY A 204 15.12 -6.08 -31.87
C GLY A 204 15.40 -7.11 -30.77
N LEU A 205 15.59 -6.70 -29.50
CA LEU A 205 15.79 -7.61 -28.37
C LEU A 205 14.45 -8.13 -27.85
N ASP A 206 14.39 -9.40 -27.48
CA ASP A 206 13.20 -9.99 -26.87
C ASP A 206 12.94 -9.36 -25.49
N ARG A 207 11.86 -8.58 -25.42
CA ARG A 207 11.36 -7.88 -24.22
C ARG A 207 9.84 -8.00 -24.21
N ASN A 208 9.35 -9.05 -23.58
CA ASN A 208 7.91 -9.32 -23.56
C ASN A 208 7.23 -8.46 -22.48
N GLN A 209 6.46 -7.50 -22.94
CA GLN A 209 5.58 -6.62 -22.12
C GLN A 209 6.31 -5.71 -21.12
N VAL A 210 7.59 -5.90 -20.85
CA VAL A 210 8.36 -5.09 -19.90
C VAL A 210 9.73 -4.78 -20.48
N VAL A 211 10.18 -3.54 -20.38
CA VAL A 211 11.53 -3.11 -20.74
C VAL A 211 12.09 -2.15 -19.70
N LEU A 212 13.37 -2.32 -19.35
CA LEU A 212 14.18 -1.30 -18.69
C LEU A 212 15.10 -0.65 -19.71
N VAL A 213 15.19 0.68 -19.65
CA VAL A 213 16.12 1.52 -20.41
C VAL A 213 17.02 2.24 -19.43
N GLU A 214 18.31 2.09 -19.56
CA GLU A 214 19.32 2.71 -18.70
C GLU A 214 20.16 3.75 -19.43
N GLY A 215 20.86 4.59 -18.70
CA GLY A 215 21.75 5.62 -19.27
C GLY A 215 21.01 6.82 -19.86
N LEU A 216 19.84 7.17 -19.32
CA LEU A 216 19.00 8.26 -19.84
C LEU A 216 19.69 9.64 -19.80
N LYS A 217 20.64 9.84 -18.90
CA LYS A 217 21.46 11.07 -18.81
C LYS A 217 22.58 11.13 -19.84
N GLY A 218 22.84 10.05 -20.53
CA GLY A 218 23.88 9.94 -21.57
C GLY A 218 23.31 9.35 -22.85
N THR A 219 23.76 8.13 -23.20
CA THR A 219 23.25 7.36 -24.35
C THR A 219 22.28 6.29 -23.87
N PRO A 220 20.96 6.50 -24.04
CA PRO A 220 19.96 5.53 -23.63
C PRO A 220 20.14 4.18 -24.36
N LYS A 221 20.02 3.09 -23.62
CA LYS A 221 20.08 1.73 -24.16
C LYS A 221 19.16 0.79 -23.40
N VAL A 222 18.68 -0.25 -24.07
CA VAL A 222 17.93 -1.33 -23.43
C VAL A 222 18.84 -2.03 -22.42
N ALA A 223 18.41 -2.09 -21.16
CA ALA A 223 19.18 -2.72 -20.09
C ALA A 223 19.31 -4.24 -20.26
N ASN A 224 20.36 -4.83 -19.72
CA ASN A 224 20.49 -6.29 -19.60
C ASN A 224 19.60 -6.80 -18.46
N TRP A 225 18.30 -6.60 -18.62
CA TRP A 225 17.25 -7.02 -17.70
C TRP A 225 16.15 -7.69 -18.50
N ASN A 226 15.72 -8.88 -18.13
CA ASN A 226 14.60 -9.58 -18.75
C ASN A 226 13.94 -10.53 -17.76
N THR A 227 12.65 -10.77 -17.93
CA THR A 227 11.88 -11.72 -17.14
C THR A 227 11.08 -12.64 -18.06
N GLN A 228 10.91 -13.90 -17.65
CA GLN A 228 10.09 -14.87 -18.36
C GLN A 228 8.61 -14.84 -17.92
N ARG A 229 8.26 -14.05 -16.91
CA ARG A 229 6.96 -14.05 -16.27
C ARG A 229 5.86 -13.39 -17.10
N TYR A 230 6.22 -12.60 -18.10
CA TYR A 230 5.26 -11.95 -19.04
C TYR A 230 5.38 -12.51 -20.48
N VAL A 231 6.04 -13.65 -20.68
CA VAL A 231 6.21 -14.28 -22.00
C VAL A 231 4.98 -15.08 -22.42
N ALA A 232 4.48 -15.95 -21.54
CA ALA A 232 3.29 -16.76 -21.83
C ALA A 232 2.02 -15.90 -21.78
N PRO A 233 1.05 -16.09 -22.69
CA PRO A 233 -0.24 -15.42 -22.61
C PRO A 233 -1.03 -15.91 -21.40
N CYS A 234 -1.90 -15.07 -20.89
CA CYS A 234 -2.89 -15.47 -19.89
C CYS A 234 -3.97 -16.34 -20.54
N THR A 235 -4.36 -17.42 -19.88
CA THR A 235 -5.21 -18.47 -20.50
C THR A 235 -6.69 -18.14 -20.45
N ILE A 236 -7.16 -17.38 -19.46
CA ILE A 236 -8.56 -17.00 -19.37
C ILE A 236 -8.83 -15.82 -20.29
N ARG A 237 -9.78 -15.99 -21.22
CA ARG A 237 -10.21 -15.02 -22.23
C ARG A 237 -9.17 -14.63 -23.29
N GLY A 238 -8.05 -15.37 -23.40
CA GLY A 238 -7.10 -15.16 -24.50
C GLY A 238 -6.35 -13.82 -24.47
N PHE A 239 -6.06 -13.27 -23.29
CA PHE A 239 -5.26 -12.06 -23.17
C PHE A 239 -3.80 -12.33 -23.51
N PRO A 240 -3.32 -11.92 -24.70
CA PRO A 240 -1.93 -12.11 -25.10
C PRO A 240 -0.97 -11.14 -24.42
N PHE A 241 -1.49 -10.00 -23.92
CA PHE A 241 -0.76 -8.95 -23.22
C PHE A 241 -1.56 -8.48 -22.02
N TYR A 242 -0.90 -8.35 -20.87
CA TYR A 242 -1.57 -8.14 -19.59
C TYR A 242 -0.83 -7.21 -18.60
N ALA A 243 0.40 -6.78 -18.86
CA ALA A 243 1.06 -5.76 -18.06
C ALA A 243 0.40 -4.40 -18.34
N ARG A 244 -0.14 -3.74 -17.28
CA ARG A 244 -1.01 -2.57 -17.39
C ARG A 244 -0.40 -1.30 -16.86
N ASP A 245 0.27 -1.36 -15.73
CA ASP A 245 0.88 -0.18 -15.12
C ASP A 245 2.17 -0.53 -14.42
N VAL A 246 3.01 0.47 -14.19
CA VAL A 246 4.31 0.31 -13.54
C VAL A 246 4.70 1.62 -12.88
N ASP A 247 5.31 1.50 -11.71
CA ASP A 247 5.79 2.65 -10.94
C ASP A 247 7.06 2.30 -10.16
N PHE A 248 8.00 3.26 -10.08
CA PHE A 248 9.19 3.17 -9.26
C PHE A 248 8.90 3.61 -7.82
N SER A 249 9.63 3.06 -6.88
CA SER A 249 9.69 3.59 -5.52
C SER A 249 10.29 4.99 -5.48
N ASP A 250 9.97 5.76 -4.42
CA ASP A 250 10.49 7.13 -4.21
C ASP A 250 12.03 7.22 -4.24
N ASP A 251 12.73 6.13 -3.90
CA ASP A 251 14.19 6.04 -3.94
C ASP A 251 14.73 5.39 -5.24
N GLY A 252 13.83 4.92 -6.11
CA GLY A 252 14.17 4.24 -7.36
C GLY A 252 14.80 2.86 -7.19
N SER A 253 14.84 2.31 -5.97
CA SER A 253 15.51 1.02 -5.69
C SER A 253 14.77 -0.17 -6.27
N TYR A 254 13.45 -0.07 -6.43
CA TYR A 254 12.59 -1.09 -7.04
C TYR A 254 11.50 -0.45 -7.89
N PHE A 255 10.83 -1.28 -8.67
CA PHE A 255 9.58 -0.95 -9.36
C PHE A 255 8.56 -2.06 -9.18
N VAL A 256 7.30 -1.71 -9.34
CA VAL A 256 6.17 -2.62 -9.19
C VAL A 256 5.34 -2.62 -10.46
N ILE A 257 4.88 -3.78 -10.89
CA ILE A 257 4.07 -3.96 -12.10
C ILE A 257 2.69 -4.47 -11.71
N ALA A 258 1.63 -3.83 -12.24
CA ALA A 258 0.25 -4.29 -12.23
C ALA A 258 -0.07 -5.07 -13.49
N ALA A 259 -0.78 -6.19 -13.35
CA ALA A 259 -1.18 -7.03 -14.48
C ALA A 259 -2.63 -7.50 -14.36
N ASP A 260 -3.25 -7.71 -15.52
CA ASP A 260 -4.59 -8.32 -15.68
C ASP A 260 -4.53 -9.68 -16.39
N GLY A 261 -5.66 -10.16 -16.95
CA GLY A 261 -5.69 -11.19 -17.99
C GLY A 261 -6.13 -12.60 -17.61
N GLY A 262 -6.39 -12.87 -16.34
CA GLY A 262 -6.79 -14.19 -15.87
C GLY A 262 -5.60 -15.15 -15.64
N ARG A 263 -5.65 -15.90 -14.57
CA ARG A 263 -4.55 -16.70 -14.03
C ARG A 263 -4.00 -17.71 -15.04
N SER A 264 -2.67 -17.79 -15.15
CA SER A 264 -1.96 -18.80 -15.92
C SER A 264 -0.72 -19.28 -15.18
N ALA A 265 -0.47 -20.58 -15.16
CA ALA A 265 0.66 -21.15 -14.45
C ALA A 265 2.00 -20.60 -15.00
N GLY A 266 2.83 -20.06 -14.13
CA GLY A 266 4.15 -19.53 -14.47
C GLY A 266 4.16 -18.12 -15.05
N ALA A 267 3.00 -17.54 -15.40
CA ALA A 267 2.84 -16.15 -15.82
C ALA A 267 2.29 -15.27 -14.67
N TYR A 268 2.63 -14.00 -14.70
CA TYR A 268 2.15 -13.02 -13.70
C TYR A 268 0.87 -12.32 -14.18
N CYS A 269 -0.15 -13.12 -14.49
CA CYS A 269 -1.50 -12.65 -14.81
C CYS A 269 -2.26 -12.33 -13.52
N ASP A 270 -3.03 -11.24 -13.50
CA ASP A 270 -3.82 -10.78 -12.34
C ASP A 270 -2.98 -10.65 -11.07
N THR A 271 -1.81 -10.06 -11.19
CA THR A 271 -0.85 -9.93 -10.10
C THR A 271 -0.30 -8.53 -9.96
N ILE A 272 0.24 -8.29 -8.78
CA ILE A 272 1.15 -7.19 -8.49
C ILE A 272 2.52 -7.83 -8.19
N ALA A 273 3.58 -7.38 -8.86
CA ALA A 273 4.92 -7.95 -8.69
C ALA A 273 5.99 -6.86 -8.54
N ARG A 274 6.84 -6.99 -7.53
CA ARG A 274 8.00 -6.12 -7.31
C ARG A 274 9.24 -6.70 -7.95
N PHE A 275 10.06 -5.83 -8.55
CA PHE A 275 11.37 -6.14 -9.12
C PHE A 275 12.41 -5.12 -8.65
N GLU A 276 13.62 -5.57 -8.38
CA GLU A 276 14.71 -4.69 -7.96
C GLU A 276 15.35 -4.00 -9.17
N THR A 277 15.45 -2.67 -9.14
CA THR A 277 15.97 -1.86 -10.26
C THR A 277 17.41 -2.20 -10.63
N ALA A 278 18.24 -2.54 -9.65
CA ALA A 278 19.66 -2.83 -9.86
C ALA A 278 19.93 -4.24 -10.37
N THR A 279 18.96 -5.17 -10.31
CA THR A 279 19.14 -6.55 -10.75
C THR A 279 19.35 -6.62 -12.25
N ARG A 280 20.24 -7.51 -12.73
CA ARG A 280 20.53 -7.74 -14.14
C ARG A 280 20.50 -9.23 -14.44
N GLY A 281 20.06 -9.60 -15.66
CA GLY A 281 20.00 -10.99 -16.13
C GLY A 281 18.85 -11.26 -17.08
N ALA A 282 18.75 -12.52 -17.55
CA ALA A 282 17.80 -12.94 -18.60
C ALA A 282 16.53 -13.64 -18.06
N ALA A 283 16.49 -13.97 -16.77
CA ALA A 283 15.37 -14.71 -16.17
C ALA A 283 15.13 -14.21 -14.73
N ILE A 284 14.78 -12.92 -14.60
CA ILE A 284 14.57 -12.26 -13.31
C ILE A 284 13.14 -12.54 -12.86
N ASP A 285 13.01 -13.03 -11.64
CA ASP A 285 11.71 -13.18 -10.95
C ASP A 285 11.42 -11.99 -10.05
N GLY A 286 10.14 -11.80 -9.75
CA GLY A 286 9.71 -10.81 -8.77
C GLY A 286 10.24 -11.14 -7.38
N THR A 287 10.68 -10.12 -6.64
CA THR A 287 11.07 -10.24 -5.22
C THR A 287 9.90 -10.74 -4.38
N TRP A 288 8.71 -10.27 -4.70
CA TRP A 288 7.43 -10.81 -4.22
C TRP A 288 6.35 -10.63 -5.30
N VAL A 289 5.31 -11.45 -5.17
CA VAL A 289 4.11 -11.40 -6.01
C VAL A 289 2.87 -11.47 -5.14
N ASN A 290 1.93 -10.57 -5.34
CA ASN A 290 0.59 -10.62 -4.76
C ASN A 290 -0.41 -10.97 -5.87
N ASP A 291 -1.24 -11.97 -5.63
CA ASP A 291 -2.21 -12.50 -6.59
C ASP A 291 -3.63 -12.11 -6.16
N THR A 292 -4.47 -11.72 -7.10
CA THR A 292 -5.86 -11.34 -6.84
C THR A 292 -6.85 -12.50 -7.01
N GLY A 293 -6.42 -13.60 -7.56
CA GLY A 293 -7.25 -14.79 -7.79
C GLY A 293 -8.22 -14.67 -8.96
N HIS A 294 -7.77 -14.16 -10.10
CA HIS A 294 -8.46 -13.93 -11.37
C HIS A 294 -9.13 -12.56 -11.56
N ASP A 295 -8.74 -11.58 -10.79
CA ASP A 295 -9.28 -10.22 -10.91
C ASP A 295 -8.18 -9.24 -11.34
N SER A 296 -8.50 -8.32 -12.23
CA SER A 296 -7.53 -7.42 -12.88
C SER A 296 -6.99 -6.33 -11.98
N VAL A 297 -5.69 -6.05 -12.07
CA VAL A 297 -5.04 -4.87 -11.50
C VAL A 297 -4.64 -3.94 -12.63
N THR A 298 -5.02 -2.68 -12.55
CA THR A 298 -4.93 -1.72 -13.67
C THR A 298 -4.14 -0.47 -13.36
N SER A 299 -3.89 -0.16 -12.09
CA SER A 299 -3.11 1.01 -11.67
C SER A 299 -2.29 0.73 -10.41
N ILE A 300 -1.17 1.41 -10.31
CA ILE A 300 -0.22 1.30 -9.19
C ILE A 300 0.37 2.67 -8.88
N GLU A 301 0.67 2.91 -7.59
CA GLU A 301 1.42 4.06 -7.12
C GLU A 301 2.30 3.62 -5.95
N ALA A 302 3.61 3.65 -6.10
CA ALA A 302 4.58 3.26 -5.09
C ALA A 302 5.17 4.50 -4.42
N ALA A 303 4.49 5.00 -3.40
CA ALA A 303 4.82 6.26 -2.75
C ALA A 303 4.88 6.13 -1.22
N ASP A 304 5.72 6.92 -0.56
CA ASP A 304 5.82 7.00 0.90
C ASP A 304 6.11 5.63 1.57
N ASN A 305 6.86 4.75 0.89
CA ASN A 305 7.09 3.35 1.27
C ASN A 305 5.80 2.53 1.44
N VAL A 306 4.83 2.75 0.56
CA VAL A 306 3.61 1.96 0.42
C VAL A 306 3.39 1.69 -1.07
N VAL A 307 2.89 0.52 -1.43
CA VAL A 307 2.44 0.24 -2.79
C VAL A 307 0.92 0.28 -2.79
N TYR A 308 0.35 1.38 -3.28
CA TYR A 308 -1.09 1.50 -3.51
C TYR A 308 -1.45 0.80 -4.81
N VAL A 309 -2.56 0.06 -4.80
CA VAL A 309 -3.01 -0.73 -5.94
C VAL A 309 -4.48 -0.45 -6.25
N GLY A 310 -4.76 -0.30 -7.52
CA GLY A 310 -6.08 -0.04 -8.06
C GLY A 310 -6.45 -1.01 -9.17
N GLY A 311 -7.72 -1.35 -9.29
CA GLY A 311 -8.15 -2.28 -10.33
C GLY A 311 -9.62 -2.67 -10.22
N HIS A 312 -9.88 -3.87 -10.65
CA HIS A 312 -11.21 -4.50 -10.74
C HIS A 312 -11.29 -5.75 -9.85
N PHE A 313 -10.45 -5.79 -8.82
CA PHE A 313 -10.30 -6.96 -7.97
C PHE A 313 -11.23 -6.92 -6.75
N ARG A 314 -11.56 -8.11 -6.26
CA ARG A 314 -12.35 -8.36 -5.03
C ARG A 314 -11.45 -8.70 -3.85
N TRP A 315 -10.30 -9.29 -4.13
CA TRP A 315 -9.36 -9.78 -3.12
C TRP A 315 -7.92 -9.40 -3.45
N LEU A 316 -7.11 -9.29 -2.41
CA LEU A 316 -5.65 -9.30 -2.46
C LEU A 316 -5.12 -10.53 -1.73
N ASN A 317 -3.89 -10.92 -2.00
CA ASN A 317 -3.23 -12.12 -1.45
C ASN A 317 -4.05 -13.41 -1.66
N ASN A 318 -4.62 -13.58 -2.84
CA ASN A 318 -5.56 -14.64 -3.20
C ASN A 318 -4.93 -15.72 -4.09
N ALA A 319 -3.68 -16.08 -3.85
CA ALA A 319 -2.95 -17.08 -4.65
C ALA A 319 -3.62 -18.48 -4.65
N ASN A 320 -4.43 -18.78 -3.65
CA ASN A 320 -5.15 -20.03 -3.52
C ASN A 320 -6.63 -19.95 -3.95
N GLY A 321 -7.07 -18.79 -4.44
CA GLY A 321 -8.43 -18.59 -4.94
C GLY A 321 -8.54 -18.78 -6.46
N ASN A 322 -9.76 -18.93 -6.91
CA ASN A 322 -10.12 -19.04 -8.34
C ASN A 322 -11.55 -18.47 -8.50
N ASP A 323 -11.68 -17.19 -8.84
CA ASP A 323 -12.95 -16.44 -8.82
C ASP A 323 -13.72 -16.52 -7.47
N SER A 324 -13.00 -16.84 -6.42
CA SER A 324 -13.49 -16.94 -5.04
C SER A 324 -12.32 -16.67 -4.09
N ALA A 325 -12.62 -16.29 -2.86
CA ALA A 325 -11.59 -16.14 -1.83
C ALA A 325 -10.99 -17.50 -1.48
N GLY A 326 -9.70 -17.65 -1.68
CA GLY A 326 -8.91 -18.77 -1.19
C GLY A 326 -8.39 -18.53 0.23
N ALA A 327 -7.70 -19.54 0.78
CA ALA A 327 -7.06 -19.40 2.08
C ALA A 327 -6.02 -18.26 2.06
N GLY A 328 -6.10 -17.35 3.03
CA GLY A 328 -5.22 -16.20 3.18
C GLY A 328 -5.60 -14.97 2.36
N ALA A 329 -6.64 -15.04 1.55
CA ALA A 329 -7.17 -13.88 0.83
C ALA A 329 -7.82 -12.86 1.78
N ILE A 330 -7.73 -11.58 1.43
CA ILE A 330 -8.41 -10.50 2.12
C ILE A 330 -9.27 -9.70 1.15
N ASN A 331 -10.48 -9.35 1.60
CA ASN A 331 -11.39 -8.51 0.81
C ASN A 331 -10.83 -7.10 0.64
N ARG A 332 -10.64 -6.70 -0.63
CA ARG A 332 -10.26 -5.35 -1.05
C ARG A 332 -10.94 -5.09 -2.38
N TYR A 333 -11.96 -4.25 -2.37
CA TYR A 333 -12.76 -4.00 -3.57
C TYR A 333 -12.14 -2.91 -4.44
N GLY A 334 -11.23 -3.34 -5.33
CA GLY A 334 -10.60 -2.52 -6.35
C GLY A 334 -9.61 -1.48 -5.86
N LEU A 335 -9.41 -1.35 -4.55
CA LEU A 335 -8.41 -0.50 -3.92
C LEU A 335 -7.77 -1.20 -2.75
N GLY A 336 -6.47 -1.06 -2.60
CA GLY A 336 -5.72 -1.60 -1.48
C GLY A 336 -4.33 -1.01 -1.39
N ALA A 337 -3.61 -1.38 -0.34
CA ALA A 337 -2.21 -1.01 -0.16
C ALA A 337 -1.42 -2.24 0.28
N LEU A 338 -0.20 -2.36 -0.24
CA LEU A 338 0.70 -3.47 0.05
C LEU A 338 1.95 -2.96 0.77
N ASP A 339 2.49 -3.81 1.64
CA ASP A 339 3.81 -3.62 2.22
C ASP A 339 4.88 -3.80 1.13
N PRO A 340 5.70 -2.80 0.84
CA PRO A 340 6.70 -2.90 -0.23
C PRO A 340 7.76 -3.96 0.04
N ILE A 341 7.99 -4.37 1.30
CA ILE A 341 9.03 -5.35 1.66
C ILE A 341 8.64 -6.76 1.20
N ASN A 342 7.37 -7.13 1.33
CA ASN A 342 6.93 -8.52 1.15
C ASN A 342 5.62 -8.69 0.37
N GLY A 343 5.02 -7.58 -0.11
CA GLY A 343 3.79 -7.60 -0.90
C GLY A 343 2.52 -7.94 -0.13
N MET A 344 2.55 -7.99 1.21
CA MET A 344 1.37 -8.32 1.99
C MET A 344 0.42 -7.13 2.11
N PRO A 345 -0.91 -7.36 2.07
CA PRO A 345 -1.90 -6.31 2.22
C PRO A 345 -1.79 -5.60 3.57
N LEU A 346 -1.79 -4.28 3.53
CA LEU A 346 -1.88 -3.40 4.69
C LEU A 346 -3.35 -3.16 5.08
N VAL A 347 -3.58 -2.58 6.25
CA VAL A 347 -4.93 -2.30 6.80
C VAL A 347 -5.72 -1.24 6.01
N TRP A 348 -5.11 -0.56 5.06
CA TRP A 348 -5.77 0.45 4.25
C TRP A 348 -6.83 -0.19 3.34
N ASN A 349 -8.09 0.14 3.59
CA ASN A 349 -9.25 -0.42 2.91
C ASN A 349 -10.31 0.66 2.66
N PRO A 350 -10.11 1.52 1.68
CA PRO A 350 -11.12 2.50 1.28
C PRO A 350 -12.21 1.78 0.48
N THR A 351 -13.23 1.31 1.13
CA THR A 351 -14.35 0.61 0.50
C THR A 351 -14.95 1.44 -0.64
N ARG A 352 -15.23 0.81 -1.77
CA ARG A 352 -16.02 1.42 -2.86
C ARG A 352 -17.48 0.99 -2.75
N SER A 353 -18.43 1.89 -3.00
CA SER A 353 -19.85 1.55 -3.05
C SER A 353 -20.16 0.73 -4.30
N GLY A 354 -21.10 -0.19 -4.20
CA GLY A 354 -21.48 -1.12 -5.27
C GLY A 354 -20.75 -2.46 -5.26
N ALA A 355 -19.84 -2.69 -4.27
CA ALA A 355 -19.35 -4.01 -3.97
C ALA A 355 -20.40 -4.74 -3.11
N PRO A 356 -21.15 -5.71 -3.65
CA PRO A 356 -22.15 -6.42 -2.87
C PRO A 356 -21.44 -7.27 -1.82
N SER A 357 -21.83 -7.14 -0.57
CA SER A 357 -21.40 -8.09 0.47
C SER A 357 -21.76 -9.51 0.03
N GLY A 358 -20.74 -10.34 -0.19
CA GLY A 358 -20.93 -11.77 -0.47
C GLY A 358 -21.31 -12.15 -1.91
N THR A 359 -21.13 -11.27 -2.91
CA THR A 359 -21.42 -11.61 -4.30
C THR A 359 -20.16 -11.78 -5.16
N THR A 360 -20.32 -12.55 -6.25
CA THR A 360 -19.33 -12.77 -7.30
C THR A 360 -19.27 -11.61 -8.32
N ALA A 361 -19.97 -10.50 -8.07
CA ALA A 361 -20.01 -9.37 -8.99
C ALA A 361 -18.69 -8.58 -8.92
N TRP A 362 -18.07 -8.39 -10.07
CA TRP A 362 -16.88 -7.57 -10.22
C TRP A 362 -17.21 -6.10 -9.95
N GLY A 363 -16.36 -5.45 -9.17
CA GLY A 363 -16.50 -4.02 -8.90
C GLY A 363 -16.11 -3.15 -10.09
N PRO A 364 -16.34 -1.85 -10.01
CA PRO A 364 -15.87 -0.88 -10.98
C PRO A 364 -14.33 -0.83 -11.03
N ILE A 365 -13.77 -0.32 -12.13
CA ILE A 365 -12.31 -0.27 -12.37
C ILE A 365 -11.72 1.02 -11.79
N VAL A 366 -10.56 0.93 -11.14
CA VAL A 366 -9.69 2.06 -10.85
C VAL A 366 -8.69 2.21 -11.99
N TRP A 367 -8.80 3.31 -12.74
CA TRP A 367 -7.97 3.56 -13.92
C TRP A 367 -6.64 4.21 -13.62
N GLU A 368 -6.59 4.99 -12.55
CA GLU A 368 -5.43 5.78 -12.18
C GLU A 368 -5.31 5.92 -10.67
N LEU A 369 -4.12 5.70 -10.15
CA LEU A 369 -3.66 6.17 -8.86
C LEU A 369 -2.51 7.14 -9.10
N TRP A 370 -2.49 8.24 -8.36
CA TRP A 370 -1.46 9.26 -8.54
C TRP A 370 -1.16 9.99 -7.23
N ARG A 371 0.13 10.11 -6.91
CA ARG A 371 0.62 10.79 -5.71
C ARG A 371 0.75 12.29 -5.98
N GLY A 372 -0.20 13.06 -5.46
CA GLY A 372 -0.10 14.51 -5.40
C GLY A 372 0.36 15.02 -4.02
N SER A 373 0.54 16.31 -3.89
CA SER A 373 0.97 16.93 -2.63
C SER A 373 -0.04 16.78 -1.49
N GLY A 374 -1.31 16.54 -1.80
CA GLY A 374 -2.39 16.32 -0.82
C GLY A 374 -2.56 14.88 -0.36
N GLY A 375 -2.02 13.91 -1.08
CA GLY A 375 -2.22 12.48 -0.84
C GLY A 375 -2.34 11.68 -2.13
N ILE A 376 -3.07 10.57 -2.10
CA ILE A 376 -3.29 9.70 -3.25
C ILE A 376 -4.63 10.07 -3.92
N TYR A 377 -4.56 10.45 -5.17
CA TYR A 377 -5.72 10.62 -6.04
C TYR A 377 -6.08 9.28 -6.68
N ALA A 378 -7.36 9.01 -6.80
CA ALA A 378 -7.89 7.86 -7.52
C ALA A 378 -8.89 8.32 -8.58
N GLY A 379 -8.70 7.82 -9.80
CA GLY A 379 -9.65 7.97 -10.91
C GLY A 379 -10.29 6.63 -11.25
N PHE A 380 -11.61 6.59 -11.40
CA PHE A 380 -12.35 5.33 -11.55
C PHE A 380 -13.63 5.52 -12.41
N ASP A 381 -14.34 4.42 -12.68
CA ASP A 381 -15.52 4.38 -13.55
C ASP A 381 -16.87 4.26 -12.80
N SER A 382 -16.87 4.54 -11.49
CA SER A 382 -18.07 4.46 -10.64
C SER A 382 -18.31 5.76 -9.87
N ASP A 383 -19.35 5.79 -9.04
CA ASP A 383 -19.77 6.97 -8.31
C ASP A 383 -19.63 6.83 -6.79
N GLY A 384 -18.94 5.80 -6.32
CA GLY A 384 -18.79 5.55 -4.89
C GLY A 384 -17.37 5.28 -4.45
N LEU A 385 -16.96 5.92 -3.34
CA LEU A 385 -15.68 5.76 -2.69
C LEU A 385 -15.85 6.04 -1.19
N GLY A 386 -15.23 5.25 -0.31
CA GLY A 386 -15.34 5.46 1.14
C GLY A 386 -16.76 5.30 1.70
N ASN A 387 -17.65 4.56 1.03
CA ASN A 387 -19.10 4.47 1.28
C ASN A 387 -19.87 5.77 1.03
N GLU A 388 -19.31 6.71 0.29
CA GLU A 388 -19.90 8.00 -0.04
C GLU A 388 -19.97 8.21 -1.55
N TYR A 389 -20.74 9.22 -1.99
CA TYR A 389 -20.81 9.60 -3.39
C TYR A 389 -19.58 10.40 -3.81
N HIS A 390 -18.78 9.83 -4.70
CA HIS A 390 -17.64 10.46 -5.35
C HIS A 390 -17.71 10.15 -6.84
N GLY A 391 -18.17 11.11 -7.64
CA GLY A 391 -18.32 10.91 -9.09
C GLY A 391 -16.98 10.76 -9.78
N ARG A 392 -16.55 9.54 -10.07
CA ARG A 392 -15.41 9.16 -10.89
C ARG A 392 -14.02 9.49 -10.34
N MET A 393 -13.89 10.16 -9.21
CA MET A 393 -12.59 10.52 -8.63
C MET A 393 -12.67 10.79 -7.12
N GLY A 394 -11.54 10.65 -6.44
CA GLY A 394 -11.39 11.02 -5.03
C GLY A 394 -9.94 11.29 -4.66
N LEU A 395 -9.74 11.91 -3.50
CA LEU A 395 -8.44 12.15 -2.88
C LEU A 395 -8.41 11.52 -1.49
N PHE A 396 -7.46 10.63 -1.27
CA PHE A 396 -7.13 10.08 0.04
C PHE A 396 -6.05 10.95 0.70
N PRO A 397 -6.36 11.75 1.74
CA PRO A 397 -5.45 12.76 2.23
C PRO A 397 -4.33 12.17 3.08
N LEU A 398 -3.16 12.80 3.04
CA LEU A 398 -2.07 12.53 3.99
C LEU A 398 -2.38 13.04 5.40
N ALA A 399 -3.12 14.13 5.53
CA ALA A 399 -3.58 14.63 6.82
C ALA A 399 -4.58 13.63 7.41
N GLY A 400 -4.21 13.00 8.51
CA GLY A 400 -4.96 11.86 9.08
C GLY A 400 -4.47 10.49 8.60
N GLY A 401 -3.56 10.45 7.65
CA GLY A 401 -2.79 9.26 7.32
C GLY A 401 -1.93 8.81 8.49
N ARG A 402 -1.57 7.53 8.51
CA ARG A 402 -0.83 6.93 9.59
C ARG A 402 0.56 6.49 9.12
N THR A 403 1.61 6.88 9.87
CA THR A 403 2.95 6.35 9.64
C THR A 403 3.02 4.89 10.10
N ILE A 404 3.55 4.02 9.24
CA ILE A 404 3.80 2.62 9.56
C ILE A 404 5.29 2.31 9.31
N PRO A 405 6.01 1.80 10.30
CA PRO A 405 5.63 1.73 11.72
C PRO A 405 5.38 3.12 12.30
N ALA A 406 4.57 3.20 13.35
CA ALA A 406 4.22 4.47 13.98
C ALA A 406 5.46 5.09 14.64
N THR A 407 6.16 5.96 13.92
CA THR A 407 7.33 6.70 14.43
C THR A 407 6.92 7.86 15.34
N ASN A 408 5.69 8.34 15.19
CA ASN A 408 5.08 9.34 16.05
C ASN A 408 4.00 8.67 16.90
N ALA A 409 4.43 7.92 17.91
CA ALA A 409 3.50 7.49 18.94
C ALA A 409 2.76 8.70 19.53
N PRO A 410 1.42 8.61 19.74
CA PRO A 410 0.70 9.68 20.41
C PRO A 410 1.41 10.00 21.72
N THR A 411 1.56 11.29 22.00
CA THR A 411 2.19 11.80 23.22
C THR A 411 1.62 11.06 24.45
N ALA A 412 2.50 10.29 25.09
CA ALA A 412 2.35 9.67 26.41
C ALA A 412 0.92 9.18 26.73
N ALA A 413 0.50 8.06 26.13
CA ALA A 413 -0.66 7.37 26.64
C ALA A 413 -0.34 6.83 28.05
N SER A 414 -0.97 7.37 29.08
CA SER A 414 -1.01 6.73 30.39
C SER A 414 -2.13 5.68 30.40
N GLY A 415 -1.85 4.52 30.91
CA GLY A 415 -2.79 3.41 30.95
C GLY A 415 -2.36 2.37 31.97
N TYR A 416 -2.74 1.14 31.73
CA TYR A 416 -2.45 0.05 32.64
C TYR A 416 -1.84 -1.13 31.90
N LEU A 417 -0.81 -1.71 32.50
CA LEU A 417 -0.37 -3.05 32.16
C LEU A 417 -1.19 -4.06 32.94
N TYR A 418 -1.75 -5.02 32.24
CA TYR A 418 -2.49 -6.14 32.81
C TYR A 418 -1.66 -7.41 32.68
N MET A 419 -1.56 -8.17 33.76
CA MET A 419 -0.84 -9.44 33.79
C MET A 419 -1.71 -10.52 34.45
N GLY A 420 -2.03 -11.55 33.72
CA GLY A 420 -2.79 -12.69 34.23
C GLY A 420 -1.93 -13.65 35.03
N ALA A 421 -2.48 -14.19 36.14
CA ALA A 421 -1.80 -15.16 37.00
C ALA A 421 -2.16 -16.62 36.72
N GLY A 422 -2.89 -16.92 35.64
CA GLY A 422 -3.27 -18.30 35.26
C GLY A 422 -4.40 -18.92 36.10
N ASN A 423 -4.71 -18.35 37.25
CA ASN A 423 -5.82 -18.77 38.15
C ASN A 423 -7.06 -17.87 38.03
N GLY A 424 -7.14 -17.08 36.96
CA GLY A 424 -8.22 -16.09 36.75
C GLY A 424 -7.99 -14.74 37.42
N GLN A 425 -6.97 -14.60 38.24
CA GLN A 425 -6.58 -13.31 38.79
C GLN A 425 -5.72 -12.53 37.80
N THR A 426 -5.89 -11.22 37.81
CA THR A 426 -5.12 -10.29 37.01
C THR A 426 -4.50 -9.23 37.91
N THR A 427 -3.26 -8.87 37.67
CA THR A 427 -2.62 -7.71 38.27
C THR A 427 -2.71 -6.54 37.32
N LYS A 428 -3.27 -5.43 37.76
CA LYS A 428 -3.39 -4.17 37.02
C LYS A 428 -2.36 -3.18 37.58
N VAL A 429 -1.52 -2.63 36.70
CA VAL A 429 -0.42 -1.75 37.11
C VAL A 429 -0.47 -0.47 36.28
N PRO A 430 -0.60 0.71 36.92
CA PRO A 430 -0.46 1.98 36.20
C PRO A 430 0.88 2.07 35.48
N PHE A 431 0.87 2.48 34.22
CA PHE A 431 2.07 2.58 33.40
C PHE A 431 2.01 3.73 32.42
N ASN A 432 3.08 4.51 32.31
CA ASN A 432 3.18 5.68 31.43
C ASN A 432 4.18 5.50 30.26
N GLY A 433 4.63 4.27 30.01
CA GLY A 433 5.67 3.97 29.00
C GLY A 433 7.10 3.98 29.54
N SER A 434 7.31 4.37 30.81
CA SER A 434 8.64 4.43 31.44
C SER A 434 8.65 3.99 32.91
N THR A 435 7.63 4.33 33.65
CA THR A 435 7.53 4.03 35.10
C THR A 435 6.23 3.29 35.41
N ILE A 436 6.31 2.36 36.35
CA ILE A 436 5.16 1.61 36.86
C ILE A 436 4.69 2.18 38.20
N GLY A 437 3.37 2.21 38.38
CA GLY A 437 2.74 2.54 39.67
C GLY A 437 2.59 1.32 40.58
N THR A 438 1.82 1.46 41.63
CA THR A 438 1.56 0.38 42.57
C THR A 438 0.65 -0.68 41.95
N PRO A 439 1.05 -1.98 41.93
CA PRO A 439 0.21 -3.06 41.44
C PRO A 439 -1.05 -3.24 42.27
N VAL A 440 -2.18 -3.45 41.60
CA VAL A 440 -3.47 -3.72 42.21
C VAL A 440 -3.98 -5.09 41.73
N PRO A 441 -4.18 -6.06 42.62
CA PRO A 441 -4.86 -7.31 42.26
C PRO A 441 -6.30 -7.04 41.81
N SER A 442 -6.76 -7.75 40.80
CA SER A 442 -8.10 -7.63 40.25
C SER A 442 -8.62 -9.01 39.81
N SER A 443 -9.91 -9.24 39.98
CA SER A 443 -10.59 -10.40 39.39
C SER A 443 -11.00 -10.15 37.93
N GLN A 444 -10.77 -8.95 37.43
CA GLN A 444 -11.10 -8.55 36.04
C GLN A 444 -9.87 -7.94 35.36
N PRO A 445 -9.65 -8.25 34.08
CA PRO A 445 -10.36 -9.27 33.30
C PRO A 445 -10.04 -10.70 33.80
N ASN A 446 -11.02 -11.59 33.75
CA ASN A 446 -10.80 -13.00 34.04
C ASN A 446 -10.19 -13.68 32.81
N LEU A 447 -8.89 -13.97 32.88
CA LEU A 447 -8.12 -14.57 31.78
C LEU A 447 -7.65 -16.00 32.13
N THR A 448 -8.49 -16.78 32.80
CA THR A 448 -8.21 -18.19 33.14
C THR A 448 -7.87 -18.96 31.87
N ALA A 449 -6.73 -19.66 31.91
CA ALA A 449 -6.20 -20.45 30.77
C ALA A 449 -5.93 -19.64 29.48
N ALA A 450 -5.89 -18.31 29.55
CA ALA A 450 -5.41 -17.49 28.45
C ALA A 450 -3.89 -17.62 28.31
N GLY A 451 -3.43 -17.71 27.07
CA GLY A 451 -2.03 -17.61 26.69
C GLY A 451 -1.63 -16.16 26.39
N ALA A 452 -0.88 -15.94 25.31
CA ALA A 452 -0.51 -14.62 24.88
C ALA A 452 -1.75 -13.73 24.61
N THR A 453 -1.70 -12.46 25.02
CA THR A 453 -2.81 -11.50 24.93
C THR A 453 -2.37 -10.23 24.24
N PHE A 454 -3.28 -9.59 23.51
CA PHE A 454 -3.07 -8.26 22.91
C PHE A 454 -4.42 -7.56 22.69
N SER A 455 -4.40 -6.25 22.49
CA SER A 455 -5.60 -5.48 22.21
C SER A 455 -5.57 -4.84 20.83
N ILE A 456 -6.74 -4.71 20.20
CA ILE A 456 -6.96 -3.92 19.00
C ILE A 456 -8.20 -3.05 19.25
N GLY A 457 -8.00 -1.74 19.39
CA GLY A 457 -9.08 -0.84 19.79
C GLY A 457 -9.68 -1.25 21.14
N ASP A 458 -10.99 -1.45 21.15
CA ASP A 458 -11.79 -1.86 22.31
C ASP A 458 -11.92 -3.39 22.47
N LYS A 459 -11.18 -4.16 21.68
CA LYS A 459 -11.19 -5.63 21.73
C LYS A 459 -9.92 -6.17 22.36
N LEU A 460 -10.08 -7.19 23.20
CA LEU A 460 -9.00 -8.00 23.75
C LEU A 460 -8.97 -9.36 23.07
N TYR A 461 -7.80 -9.74 22.58
CA TYR A 461 -7.51 -11.03 21.96
C TYR A 461 -6.61 -11.85 22.86
N TRP A 462 -6.82 -13.17 22.91
CA TRP A 462 -5.92 -14.07 23.61
C TRP A 462 -5.87 -15.46 22.98
N SER A 463 -4.72 -16.08 23.04
CA SER A 463 -4.55 -17.47 22.61
C SER A 463 -5.07 -18.44 23.66
N LYS A 464 -5.68 -19.54 23.20
CA LYS A 464 -6.21 -20.59 24.06
C LYS A 464 -5.97 -21.97 23.44
N THR A 465 -5.64 -22.97 24.29
CA THR A 465 -5.72 -24.37 23.88
C THR A 465 -7.19 -24.76 23.74
N ASP A 466 -7.55 -25.32 22.59
CA ASP A 466 -8.91 -25.64 22.22
C ASP A 466 -8.90 -26.91 21.36
N ALA A 467 -9.29 -28.03 21.95
CA ALA A 467 -9.23 -29.32 21.28
C ALA A 467 -10.21 -29.47 20.10
N ALA A 468 -11.23 -28.60 20.04
CA ALA A 468 -12.20 -28.58 18.94
C ALA A 468 -11.76 -27.69 17.77
N ALA A 469 -10.74 -26.83 17.99
CA ALA A 469 -10.25 -25.94 16.97
C ALA A 469 -9.17 -26.60 16.09
N PRO A 470 -8.97 -26.13 14.85
CA PRO A 470 -7.81 -26.50 14.03
C PRO A 470 -6.50 -26.37 14.81
N GLN A 471 -5.59 -27.33 14.67
CA GLN A 471 -4.32 -27.37 15.41
C GLN A 471 -4.46 -27.42 16.96
N GLY A 472 -5.65 -27.74 17.50
CA GLY A 472 -5.88 -27.79 18.94
C GLY A 472 -5.75 -26.46 19.66
N SER A 473 -6.04 -25.35 18.97
CA SER A 473 -5.75 -24.01 19.44
C SER A 473 -6.66 -22.99 18.77
N SER A 474 -7.10 -21.97 19.51
CA SER A 474 -7.92 -20.86 18.99
C SER A 474 -7.42 -19.51 19.46
N LEU A 475 -7.75 -18.48 18.69
CA LEU A 475 -7.65 -17.09 19.09
C LEU A 475 -9.04 -16.63 19.54
N GLN A 476 -9.17 -16.34 20.82
CA GLN A 476 -10.41 -15.82 21.42
C GLN A 476 -10.40 -14.31 21.33
N VAL A 477 -11.56 -13.70 21.23
CA VAL A 477 -11.73 -12.26 21.23
C VAL A 477 -12.96 -11.86 22.07
N SER A 478 -12.90 -10.72 22.71
CA SER A 478 -14.02 -10.12 23.44
C SER A 478 -13.90 -8.60 23.47
N MET A 479 -15.03 -7.93 23.66
CA MET A 479 -15.02 -6.51 24.02
C MET A 479 -14.32 -6.33 25.36
N PHE A 480 -13.51 -5.29 25.46
CA PHE A 480 -12.78 -4.91 26.67
C PHE A 480 -13.11 -3.47 27.04
N THR A 481 -13.92 -3.30 28.06
CA THR A 481 -14.43 -1.97 28.48
C THR A 481 -14.32 -1.83 29.99
N GLY A 482 -13.76 -0.70 30.45
CA GLY A 482 -13.63 -0.42 31.87
C GLY A 482 -12.81 -1.45 32.67
N GLY A 483 -11.91 -2.18 32.01
CA GLY A 483 -11.10 -3.23 32.61
C GLY A 483 -11.77 -4.61 32.67
N SER A 484 -12.98 -4.75 32.10
CA SER A 484 -13.75 -5.99 32.08
C SER A 484 -13.82 -6.61 30.69
N VAL A 485 -13.84 -7.94 30.61
CA VAL A 485 -14.00 -8.72 29.38
C VAL A 485 -15.46 -9.15 29.29
N GLY A 486 -16.08 -8.92 28.13
CA GLY A 486 -17.42 -9.42 27.80
C GLY A 486 -17.45 -10.92 27.50
N VAL A 487 -18.54 -11.38 26.88
CA VAL A 487 -18.63 -12.77 26.42
C VAL A 487 -17.66 -13.02 25.28
N PRO A 488 -16.74 -13.98 25.39
CA PRO A 488 -15.77 -14.24 24.33
C PRO A 488 -16.39 -15.02 23.16
N TRP A 489 -15.82 -14.80 21.96
CA TRP A 489 -16.07 -15.60 20.77
C TRP A 489 -14.77 -16.00 20.10
N VAL A 490 -14.78 -16.99 19.24
CA VAL A 490 -13.60 -17.37 18.43
C VAL A 490 -13.45 -16.37 17.29
N SER A 491 -12.24 -15.83 17.10
CA SER A 491 -11.95 -14.98 15.95
C SER A 491 -12.18 -15.74 14.63
N SER A 492 -12.86 -15.08 13.69
CA SER A 492 -13.21 -15.60 12.40
C SER A 492 -12.06 -15.60 11.44
N GLY A 493 -11.39 -16.21 10.89
CA GLY A 493 -10.22 -16.04 9.96
C GLY A 493 -9.00 -16.82 10.41
N PHE A 494 -9.21 -17.68 11.38
CA PHE A 494 -8.21 -18.61 11.85
C PHE A 494 -8.00 -19.70 10.78
N ASN A 495 -6.76 -19.93 10.38
CA ASN A 495 -6.39 -20.96 9.42
C ASN A 495 -5.49 -22.05 10.03
N ASP A 496 -5.39 -23.20 9.37
CA ASP A 496 -4.67 -24.40 9.84
C ASP A 496 -3.14 -24.22 9.95
N TRP A 497 -2.60 -23.11 9.48
CA TRP A 497 -1.15 -22.85 9.46
C TRP A 497 -0.65 -22.10 10.69
N TYR A 498 -1.55 -21.75 11.58
CA TYR A 498 -1.25 -20.93 12.74
C TYR A 498 -1.71 -21.58 14.03
N LYS A 499 -0.82 -21.69 15.00
CA LYS A 499 -1.10 -22.32 16.31
C LYS A 499 -0.95 -21.28 17.44
N PRO A 500 -2.00 -20.52 17.78
CA PRO A 500 -1.94 -19.47 18.79
C PRO A 500 -1.44 -19.92 20.16
N SER A 501 -1.76 -21.15 20.61
CA SER A 501 -1.34 -21.66 21.91
C SER A 501 0.17 -21.79 22.09
N THR A 502 0.96 -21.66 21.03
CA THR A 502 2.43 -21.67 21.12
C THR A 502 3.02 -20.31 21.48
N MET A 503 2.22 -19.25 21.41
CA MET A 503 2.69 -17.89 21.71
C MET A 503 3.01 -17.71 23.19
N SER A 504 4.13 -17.08 23.50
CA SER A 504 4.56 -16.71 24.85
C SER A 504 4.37 -15.22 25.16
N GLY A 505 4.00 -14.42 24.20
CA GLY A 505 3.64 -13.01 24.29
C GLY A 505 3.22 -12.51 22.93
N ALA A 506 2.34 -11.52 22.86
CA ALA A 506 1.90 -10.91 21.62
C ALA A 506 1.53 -9.44 21.80
N PHE A 507 1.62 -8.65 20.73
CA PHE A 507 1.04 -7.32 20.62
C PHE A 507 0.62 -7.05 19.17
N TYR A 508 -0.25 -6.07 18.98
CA TYR A 508 -0.68 -5.61 17.67
C TYR A 508 -0.14 -4.21 17.40
N LEU A 509 0.41 -4.01 16.23
CA LEU A 509 0.86 -2.70 15.76
C LEU A 509 0.68 -2.62 14.25
N ASP A 510 -0.08 -1.65 13.80
CA ASP A 510 -0.21 -1.25 12.39
C ASP A 510 -0.49 -2.38 11.40
N GLY A 511 -1.49 -3.22 11.71
CA GLY A 511 -1.89 -4.32 10.84
C GLY A 511 -1.07 -5.57 11.00
N ARG A 512 -0.13 -5.59 11.94
CA ARG A 512 0.71 -6.77 12.22
C ARG A 512 0.53 -7.22 13.66
N MET A 513 0.31 -8.51 13.83
CA MET A 513 0.39 -9.18 15.12
C MET A 513 1.80 -9.71 15.29
N TYR A 514 2.54 -9.16 16.24
CA TYR A 514 3.86 -9.61 16.63
C TYR A 514 3.78 -10.57 17.80
N TYR A 515 4.60 -11.61 17.81
CA TYR A 515 4.57 -12.59 18.89
C TYR A 515 5.88 -13.35 19.05
N THR A 516 6.06 -13.87 20.25
CA THR A 516 7.15 -14.78 20.60
C THR A 516 6.61 -16.18 20.88
N ARG A 517 7.49 -17.18 20.80
CA ARG A 517 7.23 -18.55 21.23
C ARG A 517 8.23 -18.96 22.29
N ALA A 518 7.78 -19.65 23.33
CA ALA A 518 8.69 -20.17 24.34
C ALA A 518 9.73 -21.11 23.72
N GLY A 519 11.01 -20.84 24.00
CA GLY A 519 12.15 -21.60 23.47
C GLY A 519 12.60 -21.23 22.05
N ALA A 520 11.92 -20.31 21.36
CA ALA A 520 12.32 -19.81 20.05
C ALA A 520 12.94 -18.41 20.16
N ASN A 521 14.20 -18.28 19.78
CA ASN A 521 14.89 -16.97 19.84
C ASN A 521 14.59 -16.11 18.60
N LYS A 522 13.31 -15.78 18.39
CA LYS A 522 12.82 -14.95 17.28
C LYS A 522 11.60 -14.14 17.69
N LEU A 523 11.50 -12.92 17.18
CA LEU A 523 10.24 -12.16 17.14
C LEU A 523 9.57 -12.44 15.81
N PHE A 524 8.42 -13.08 15.86
CA PHE A 524 7.60 -13.42 14.70
C PHE A 524 6.53 -12.35 14.48
N TYR A 525 6.06 -12.21 13.25
CA TYR A 525 4.85 -11.45 12.97
C TYR A 525 4.03 -12.06 11.83
N ARG A 526 2.74 -11.72 11.84
CA ARG A 526 1.76 -12.01 10.78
C ARG A 526 0.90 -10.78 10.55
N TYR A 527 0.37 -10.64 9.37
CA TYR A 527 -0.62 -9.61 9.07
C TYR A 527 -1.97 -10.03 9.62
N LEU A 528 -2.65 -9.10 10.30
CA LEU A 528 -3.91 -9.34 10.98
C LEU A 528 -4.83 -8.12 10.79
N GLU A 529 -6.05 -8.37 10.31
CA GLU A 529 -7.08 -7.34 10.23
C GLU A 529 -7.60 -6.95 11.65
N PRO A 530 -8.18 -5.74 11.81
CA PRO A 530 -8.75 -5.34 13.10
C PRO A 530 -9.91 -6.21 13.60
N ASP A 531 -10.51 -7.03 12.73
CA ASP A 531 -11.53 -8.02 13.13
C ASP A 531 -10.92 -9.34 13.65
N GLY A 532 -9.60 -9.50 13.55
CA GLY A 532 -8.85 -10.69 13.97
C GLY A 532 -8.61 -11.71 12.85
N SER A 533 -8.98 -11.40 11.61
CA SER A 533 -8.71 -12.26 10.46
C SER A 533 -7.22 -12.22 10.09
N ILE A 534 -6.59 -13.39 9.99
CA ILE A 534 -5.18 -13.51 9.57
C ILE A 534 -5.08 -13.44 8.06
N ILE A 535 -4.20 -12.56 7.58
CA ILE A 535 -3.91 -12.38 6.16
C ILE A 535 -2.76 -13.31 5.76
N GLY A 536 -3.00 -14.16 4.78
CA GLY A 536 -2.00 -15.09 4.26
C GLY A 536 -1.64 -16.22 5.21
N CYS A 537 -0.76 -17.10 4.75
CA CYS A 537 -0.25 -18.24 5.52
C CYS A 537 1.21 -18.04 5.97
N THR A 538 1.88 -16.99 5.51
CA THR A 538 3.30 -16.76 5.77
C THR A 538 3.52 -16.18 7.17
N GLU A 539 4.50 -16.74 7.87
CA GLU A 539 5.05 -16.22 9.11
C GLU A 539 6.36 -15.51 8.80
N PHE A 540 6.48 -14.29 9.26
CA PHE A 540 7.67 -13.47 9.09
C PHE A 540 8.45 -13.36 10.41
N THR A 541 9.72 -13.02 10.32
CA THR A 541 10.58 -12.71 11.48
C THR A 541 11.23 -11.36 11.30
N LEU A 542 11.41 -10.63 12.41
CA LEU A 542 12.13 -9.39 12.41
C LEU A 542 13.62 -9.58 12.75
N PRO A 543 14.51 -8.79 12.16
CA PRO A 543 15.89 -8.67 12.60
C PRO A 543 15.95 -8.31 14.09
N THR A 544 16.79 -9.00 14.83
CA THR A 544 16.97 -8.75 16.26
C THR A 544 18.41 -8.96 16.63
N THR A 545 18.97 -8.02 17.36
CA THR A 545 20.30 -8.09 17.96
C THR A 545 20.21 -7.96 19.47
N ASN A 546 21.15 -8.55 20.18
CA ASN A 546 21.34 -8.39 21.64
C ASN A 546 20.11 -8.72 22.53
N LEU A 547 19.13 -9.52 22.04
CA LEU A 547 17.96 -9.93 22.81
C LEU A 547 17.65 -11.41 22.58
N ASP A 548 17.41 -12.15 23.67
CA ASP A 548 16.96 -13.54 23.62
C ASP A 548 15.44 -13.63 23.81
N TRP A 549 14.73 -13.85 22.73
CA TRP A 549 13.28 -13.98 22.70
C TRP A 549 12.77 -15.30 23.31
N ALA A 550 13.58 -16.34 23.41
CA ALA A 550 13.20 -17.62 23.98
C ALA A 550 12.75 -17.51 25.44
N ASN A 551 13.29 -16.53 26.14
CA ASN A 551 13.01 -16.25 27.54
C ASN A 551 11.95 -15.18 27.78
N VAL A 552 11.41 -14.58 26.74
CA VAL A 552 10.34 -13.56 26.85
C VAL A 552 9.01 -14.23 27.18
N ARG A 553 8.30 -13.62 28.13
CA ARG A 553 6.95 -14.00 28.57
C ARG A 553 6.10 -12.76 28.68
N GLY A 554 5.11 -12.66 27.79
CA GLY A 554 4.27 -11.49 27.65
C GLY A 554 4.94 -10.34 26.93
N LEU A 555 4.19 -9.70 26.05
CA LEU A 555 4.61 -8.55 25.24
C LEU A 555 3.49 -7.50 25.24
N ALA A 556 3.88 -6.24 25.26
CA ALA A 556 3.00 -5.12 24.94
C ALA A 556 3.80 -4.05 24.20
N TRP A 557 3.13 -3.27 23.35
CA TRP A 557 3.72 -2.08 22.74
C TRP A 557 3.12 -0.83 23.38
N VAL A 558 3.97 0.08 23.84
CA VAL A 558 3.54 1.31 24.52
C VAL A 558 4.48 2.46 24.15
N ASN A 559 3.95 3.51 23.53
CA ASN A 559 4.69 4.75 23.26
C ASN A 559 6.05 4.53 22.56
N GLY A 560 6.09 3.75 21.47
CA GLY A 560 7.31 3.49 20.70
C GLY A 560 8.29 2.50 21.35
N LYS A 561 7.82 1.77 22.37
CA LYS A 561 8.65 0.76 23.08
C LYS A 561 7.91 -0.57 23.16
N LEU A 562 8.66 -1.65 23.04
CA LEU A 562 8.21 -2.96 23.52
C LEU A 562 8.39 -3.02 25.02
N VAL A 563 7.35 -3.50 25.69
CA VAL A 563 7.35 -3.83 27.11
C VAL A 563 7.25 -5.35 27.20
N TYR A 564 8.19 -5.98 27.89
CA TYR A 564 8.20 -7.44 27.97
C TYR A 564 8.62 -7.95 29.35
N GLY A 565 7.95 -9.01 29.78
CA GLY A 565 8.40 -9.83 30.90
C GLY A 565 9.45 -10.84 30.45
N ASN A 566 10.22 -11.33 31.39
CA ASN A 566 11.21 -12.36 31.13
C ASN A 566 11.14 -13.47 32.19
N THR A 567 11.66 -14.65 31.87
CA THR A 567 11.73 -15.81 32.80
C THR A 567 12.47 -15.53 34.09
N ASP A 568 13.32 -14.50 34.16
CA ASP A 568 13.96 -14.00 35.38
C ASP A 568 13.03 -13.20 36.30
N GLY A 569 11.79 -12.96 35.88
CA GLY A 569 10.77 -12.21 36.62
C GLY A 569 10.86 -10.70 36.50
N ALA A 570 11.77 -10.15 35.71
CA ALA A 570 11.88 -8.72 35.47
C ALA A 570 11.01 -8.24 34.31
N LEU A 571 10.54 -7.00 34.41
CA LEU A 571 9.91 -6.26 33.30
C LEU A 571 10.95 -5.32 32.68
N ARG A 572 10.99 -5.32 31.36
CA ARG A 572 11.93 -4.50 30.59
C ARG A 572 11.20 -3.75 29.49
N THR A 573 11.83 -2.67 29.03
CA THR A 573 11.44 -1.97 27.81
C THR A 573 12.61 -1.87 26.84
N VAL A 574 12.30 -1.88 25.54
CA VAL A 574 13.26 -1.62 24.47
C VAL A 574 12.58 -0.77 23.39
N PRO A 575 13.29 0.21 22.79
CA PRO A 575 12.74 0.95 21.65
C PRO A 575 12.30 0.02 20.53
N PHE A 576 11.20 0.35 19.87
CA PHE A 576 10.67 -0.42 18.75
C PHE A 576 9.85 0.45 17.79
N ASP A 577 10.28 0.51 16.58
CA ASP A 577 9.64 1.27 15.49
C ASP A 577 8.91 0.39 14.45
N GLY A 578 8.90 -0.92 14.65
CA GLY A 578 8.29 -1.91 13.75
C GLY A 578 9.24 -2.50 12.71
N THR A 579 10.52 -2.10 12.67
CA THR A 579 11.49 -2.57 11.66
C THR A 579 12.51 -3.53 12.21
N GLU A 580 13.08 -3.23 13.39
CA GLU A 580 14.10 -4.05 14.04
C GLU A 580 14.07 -3.88 15.56
N VAL A 581 14.71 -4.77 16.29
CA VAL A 581 14.90 -4.67 17.75
C VAL A 581 16.36 -4.83 18.10
N ASP A 582 16.93 -3.84 18.79
CA ASP A 582 18.24 -3.94 19.41
C ASP A 582 18.12 -3.99 20.94
N GLY A 583 18.36 -5.16 21.50
CA GLY A 583 18.32 -5.40 22.95
C GLY A 583 19.37 -4.64 23.76
N ALA A 584 20.42 -4.08 23.14
CA ALA A 584 21.37 -3.20 23.81
C ALA A 584 20.69 -1.93 24.37
N GLY A 585 19.58 -1.50 23.77
CA GLY A 585 18.73 -0.42 24.27
C GLY A 585 17.74 -0.83 25.37
N ALA A 586 17.77 -2.07 25.86
CA ALA A 586 16.80 -2.55 26.84
C ALA A 586 17.05 -1.96 28.24
N ILE A 587 15.98 -1.43 28.83
CA ILE A 587 15.99 -0.86 30.19
C ILE A 587 15.14 -1.73 31.10
N GLN A 588 15.70 -2.19 32.18
CA GLN A 588 14.94 -2.91 33.21
C GLN A 588 14.16 -1.91 34.07
N ILE A 589 12.82 -2.10 34.13
CA ILE A 589 11.93 -1.21 34.89
C ILE A 589 11.63 -1.74 36.30
N THR A 590 11.76 -3.08 36.49
CA THR A 590 11.56 -3.72 37.80
C THR A 590 12.79 -4.56 38.18
N SER A 591 13.09 -4.65 39.46
CA SER A 591 14.16 -5.56 39.92
C SER A 591 13.74 -7.02 39.74
N ALA A 592 14.66 -7.85 39.21
CA ALA A 592 14.48 -9.29 39.22
C ALA A 592 14.45 -9.81 40.68
N ARG A 593 13.48 -10.69 40.99
CA ARG A 593 13.55 -11.42 42.27
C ARG A 593 14.67 -12.45 42.20
N ARG A 594 15.57 -12.42 43.18
CA ARG A 594 16.48 -13.54 43.41
C ARG A 594 15.64 -14.80 43.69
N PRO A 595 16.01 -15.97 43.12
CA PRO A 595 15.42 -17.23 43.55
C PRO A 595 15.67 -17.41 45.06
N VAL A 596 14.65 -17.78 45.80
CA VAL A 596 14.76 -18.16 47.19
C VAL A 596 15.45 -19.52 47.24
N GLY A 597 16.79 -19.51 47.47
CA GLY A 597 17.58 -20.74 47.54
C GLY A 597 19.06 -20.45 47.71
N SER A 598 19.46 -19.74 48.75
CA SER A 598 20.76 -19.94 49.39
C SER A 598 20.69 -19.44 50.84
N SER A 599 20.91 -20.37 51.75
CA SER A 599 21.00 -20.15 53.17
C SER A 599 22.17 -19.22 53.53
N THR A 600 21.88 -18.05 54.10
CA THR A 600 22.69 -17.48 55.18
C THR A 600 21.76 -16.60 56.02
N ARG A 601 21.72 -16.92 57.31
CA ARG A 601 20.99 -16.23 58.35
C ARG A 601 21.49 -14.78 58.51
N SER A 602 20.58 -13.81 58.51
CA SER A 602 20.63 -12.72 59.50
C SER A 602 19.38 -11.83 59.42
N VAL A 603 18.72 -11.70 60.54
CA VAL A 603 17.92 -10.63 61.14
C VAL A 603 16.73 -10.10 60.34
N ALA A 604 15.54 -10.40 60.90
CA ALA A 604 14.23 -9.88 60.51
C ALA A 604 14.12 -8.37 60.74
N TYR A 605 13.78 -7.64 59.65
CA TYR A 605 12.99 -6.42 59.70
C TYR A 605 11.69 -6.71 58.98
N LEU A 606 10.58 -6.71 59.74
CA LEU A 606 9.23 -6.83 59.22
C LEU A 606 8.80 -5.48 58.60
N SER A 607 9.11 -5.27 57.35
CA SER A 607 8.41 -4.32 56.51
C SER A 607 7.25 -5.06 55.79
N PRO A 608 6.10 -4.44 55.60
CA PRO A 608 5.01 -5.06 54.85
C PRO A 608 5.51 -5.45 53.46
N ARG A 609 5.43 -6.75 53.13
CA ARG A 609 5.82 -7.31 51.86
C ARG A 609 4.92 -6.73 50.77
N VAL A 610 5.36 -5.68 50.13
CA VAL A 610 4.88 -5.36 48.79
C VAL A 610 5.43 -6.45 47.86
N THR A 611 4.62 -7.45 47.58
CA THR A 611 4.96 -8.48 46.61
C THR A 611 4.95 -7.85 45.23
N THR A 612 6.12 -7.47 44.73
CA THR A 612 6.27 -7.11 43.32
C THR A 612 5.85 -8.28 42.46
N PRO A 613 4.96 -8.11 41.50
CA PRO A 613 4.54 -9.20 40.62
C PRO A 613 5.74 -9.75 39.84
N GLN A 614 5.77 -11.06 39.63
CA GLN A 614 6.76 -11.67 38.74
C GLN A 614 6.20 -11.55 37.29
N TRP A 615 6.95 -10.89 36.43
CA TRP A 615 6.58 -10.63 35.05
C TRP A 615 6.95 -11.82 34.15
N THR A 616 6.40 -12.97 34.46
CA THR A 616 6.67 -14.25 33.76
C THR A 616 5.45 -14.77 33.00
N SER A 617 4.33 -14.05 33.05
CA SER A 617 3.08 -14.48 32.43
C SER A 617 3.05 -14.19 30.93
N PRO A 618 2.58 -15.13 30.09
CA PRO A 618 2.33 -14.83 28.67
C PRO A 618 1.16 -13.86 28.48
N THR A 619 0.29 -13.69 29.50
CA THR A 619 -0.84 -12.75 29.49
C THR A 619 -0.40 -11.37 29.97
N LEU A 620 0.30 -10.64 29.14
CA LEU A 620 0.69 -9.25 29.37
C LEU A 620 0.15 -8.39 28.22
N PHE A 621 -0.62 -7.38 28.54
CA PHE A 621 -1.08 -6.39 27.55
C PHE A 621 -1.24 -5.01 28.19
N PHE A 622 -1.23 -3.99 27.36
CA PHE A 622 -1.48 -2.61 27.76
C PHE A 622 -2.86 -2.15 27.25
N ALA A 623 -3.59 -1.43 28.09
CA ALA A 623 -4.81 -0.74 27.71
C ALA A 623 -4.88 0.65 28.32
N THR A 624 -5.37 1.61 27.57
CA THR A 624 -5.81 2.92 28.06
C THR A 624 -7.17 2.74 28.72
N SER A 625 -7.40 3.41 29.85
CA SER A 625 -8.64 3.27 30.63
C SER A 625 -9.85 3.82 29.91
#